data_11375202d5814805d922ea992f6b25bc
#
_entry.id   11375202d5814805d922ea992f6b25bc
#
_cell.length_a   1.000
_cell.length_b   1.000
_cell.length_c   1.000
_cell.angle_alpha   90.00
_cell.angle_beta   90.00
_cell.angle_gamma   90.00
#
_symmetry.space_group_name_H-M   'P 1'
#
loop_
_entity.id
_entity.type
_entity.pdbx_description
1 polymer ?
#
loop_
_entity_poly.entity_id
_entity_poly.type
_entity_poly.pdbx_seq_one_letter_code
_entity_poly.pdbx_strand_id
1 'polypeptide(L)'
;MSVQDMLKEMSSRAFNSSYDAYMRDEYNLWAETDFKEEESDYAKGVQALDSVLTEEQQQKLKAMEENYQHNMEYASRYGFKAGLYSGFSQYFIGTEVAYDSFESTLMKNLMEMPGMIRHQSFYNRNEDNLTIANALKESLEERIYEHIVSIECAWGQRIHSAACHGFYCGYRAALNLIDDIKPLDSSRMIQHTLLLEYHLGYIGSYEEMERRNKKKSA
;
A
#
# COMPACT_ATOMS: atom_id res chain seq x y z
N MET A 1 -34.79 -2.55 -3.48
CA MET A 1 -33.42 -2.24 -3.02
C MET A 1 -33.55 -1.75 -1.58
N SER A 2 -32.91 -2.42 -0.61
CA SER A 2 -32.96 -1.97 0.77
C SER A 2 -32.11 -0.71 0.97
N VAL A 3 -32.34 0.04 2.06
CA VAL A 3 -31.49 1.19 2.43
C VAL A 3 -30.02 0.76 2.58
N GLN A 4 -29.78 -0.43 3.09
CA GLN A 4 -28.44 -1.01 3.23
C GLN A 4 -27.77 -1.26 1.86
N ASP A 5 -28.54 -1.80 0.88
CA ASP A 5 -28.02 -2.01 -0.47
C ASP A 5 -27.65 -0.68 -1.15
N MET A 6 -28.50 0.32 -0.96
CA MET A 6 -28.27 1.67 -1.50
C MET A 6 -27.03 2.32 -0.88
N LEU A 7 -26.86 2.24 0.43
CA LEU A 7 -25.67 2.77 1.13
C LEU A 7 -24.42 2.03 0.69
N LYS A 8 -24.48 0.71 0.52
CA LYS A 8 -23.36 -0.10 0.02
C LYS A 8 -22.98 0.28 -1.41
N GLU A 9 -23.96 0.50 -2.29
CA GLU A 9 -23.70 0.93 -3.67
C GLU A 9 -23.13 2.35 -3.72
N MET A 10 -23.67 3.29 -2.95
CA MET A 10 -23.16 4.65 -2.86
C MET A 10 -21.73 4.69 -2.32
N SER A 11 -21.42 3.92 -1.25
CA SER A 11 -20.08 3.83 -0.71
C SER A 11 -19.09 3.19 -1.68
N SER A 12 -19.53 2.20 -2.47
CA SER A 12 -18.71 1.57 -3.50
C SER A 12 -18.40 2.53 -4.65
N ARG A 13 -19.37 3.32 -5.10
CA ARG A 13 -19.18 4.35 -6.14
C ARG A 13 -18.27 5.47 -5.66
N ALA A 14 -18.50 5.97 -4.45
CA ALA A 14 -17.65 7.00 -3.84
C ALA A 14 -16.21 6.49 -3.66
N PHE A 15 -16.04 5.24 -3.22
CA PHE A 15 -14.74 4.59 -3.09
C PHE A 15 -14.01 4.55 -4.44
N ASN A 16 -14.65 4.00 -5.49
CA ASN A 16 -14.00 3.87 -6.80
C ASN A 16 -13.64 5.23 -7.40
N SER A 17 -14.54 6.21 -7.30
CA SER A 17 -14.28 7.58 -7.79
C SER A 17 -13.13 8.25 -7.03
N SER A 18 -13.10 8.13 -5.70
CA SER A 18 -12.04 8.68 -4.88
C SER A 18 -10.71 7.96 -5.12
N TYR A 19 -10.73 6.63 -5.22
CA TYR A 19 -9.53 5.84 -5.53
C TYR A 19 -8.91 6.28 -6.85
N ASP A 20 -9.69 6.33 -7.93
CA ASP A 20 -9.20 6.71 -9.25
C ASP A 20 -8.67 8.16 -9.29
N ALA A 21 -9.31 9.10 -8.57
CA ALA A 21 -8.87 10.48 -8.51
C ALA A 21 -7.54 10.61 -7.73
N TYR A 22 -7.45 10.02 -6.54
CA TYR A 22 -6.28 10.16 -5.67
C TYR A 22 -5.09 9.34 -6.16
N MET A 23 -5.30 8.14 -6.68
CA MET A 23 -4.20 7.28 -7.11
C MET A 23 -3.57 7.73 -8.43
N ARG A 24 -4.32 8.44 -9.29
CA ARG A 24 -3.79 8.90 -10.58
C ARG A 24 -2.78 10.03 -10.45
N ASP A 25 -3.03 10.98 -9.56
CA ASP A 25 -2.20 12.17 -9.42
C ASP A 25 -0.98 11.97 -8.50
N GLU A 26 -1.12 11.16 -7.45
CA GLU A 26 -0.04 10.93 -6.48
C GLU A 26 0.84 9.73 -6.83
N TYR A 27 0.36 8.75 -7.60
CA TYR A 27 1.15 7.59 -8.01
C TYR A 27 2.39 7.97 -8.81
N ASN A 28 2.30 8.97 -9.68
CA ASN A 28 3.44 9.46 -10.47
C ASN A 28 4.50 10.13 -9.59
N LEU A 29 4.10 10.86 -8.54
CA LEU A 29 5.03 11.56 -7.66
C LEU A 29 5.80 10.57 -6.75
N TRP A 30 5.13 9.50 -6.36
CA TRP A 30 5.68 8.51 -5.45
C TRP A 30 6.56 7.47 -6.14
N ALA A 31 6.16 7.03 -7.33
CA ALA A 31 6.97 6.13 -8.16
C ALA A 31 8.33 6.73 -8.55
N GLU A 32 8.46 8.06 -8.56
CA GLU A 32 9.73 8.72 -8.91
C GLU A 32 10.75 8.77 -7.76
N THR A 33 10.32 8.66 -6.48
CA THR A 33 11.19 8.92 -5.34
C THR A 33 11.62 7.68 -4.57
N ASP A 34 10.75 6.71 -4.33
CA ASP A 34 11.00 5.63 -3.36
C ASP A 34 11.41 4.27 -3.97
N PHE A 35 11.19 4.05 -5.27
CA PHE A 35 11.48 2.76 -5.92
C PHE A 35 12.85 2.64 -6.60
N LYS A 36 13.73 3.63 -6.55
CA LYS A 36 14.98 3.63 -7.35
C LYS A 36 15.95 2.51 -6.97
N GLU A 37 16.05 2.16 -5.70
CA GLU A 37 16.92 1.06 -5.27
C GLU A 37 16.30 -0.30 -5.62
N GLU A 38 15.03 -0.47 -5.36
CA GLU A 38 14.27 -1.68 -5.64
C GLU A 38 14.14 -1.95 -7.14
N GLU A 39 13.95 -0.90 -7.96
CA GLU A 39 14.01 -1.03 -9.43
C GLU A 39 15.39 -1.43 -9.92
N SER A 40 16.45 -0.94 -9.29
CA SER A 40 17.82 -1.31 -9.63
C SER A 40 18.08 -2.80 -9.39
N ASP A 41 17.65 -3.34 -8.27
CA ASP A 41 17.89 -4.74 -7.92
C ASP A 41 16.97 -5.69 -8.70
N TYR A 42 15.74 -5.28 -8.94
CA TYR A 42 14.84 -5.96 -9.86
C TYR A 42 15.42 -6.01 -11.28
N ALA A 43 15.86 -4.87 -11.84
CA ALA A 43 16.41 -4.79 -13.18
C ALA A 43 17.68 -5.63 -13.34
N LYS A 44 18.56 -5.63 -12.33
CA LYS A 44 19.75 -6.51 -12.32
C LYS A 44 19.38 -7.99 -12.31
N GLY A 45 18.38 -8.37 -11.49
CA GLY A 45 17.86 -9.73 -11.42
C GLY A 45 17.33 -10.18 -12.79
N VAL A 46 16.43 -9.39 -13.40
CA VAL A 46 15.88 -9.67 -14.73
C VAL A 46 16.97 -9.77 -15.79
N GLN A 47 17.89 -8.80 -15.85
CA GLN A 47 18.99 -8.80 -16.81
C GLN A 47 19.90 -10.03 -16.67
N ALA A 48 20.17 -10.47 -15.44
CA ALA A 48 20.96 -11.67 -15.19
C ALA A 48 20.28 -12.95 -15.69
N LEU A 49 18.96 -12.99 -15.67
CA LEU A 49 18.16 -14.14 -16.07
C LEU A 49 17.85 -14.19 -17.57
N ASP A 50 17.80 -13.05 -18.26
CA ASP A 50 17.31 -12.93 -19.62
C ASP A 50 18.09 -13.79 -20.63
N SER A 51 19.41 -14.00 -20.41
CA SER A 51 20.27 -14.81 -21.27
C SER A 51 20.46 -16.25 -20.82
N VAL A 52 19.93 -16.63 -19.65
CA VAL A 52 20.23 -17.91 -18.98
C VAL A 52 19.01 -18.83 -18.92
N LEU A 53 17.80 -18.24 -18.85
CA LEU A 53 16.57 -19.00 -18.73
C LEU A 53 16.15 -19.59 -20.10
N THR A 54 15.67 -20.82 -20.07
CA THR A 54 14.96 -21.40 -21.21
C THR A 54 13.62 -20.71 -21.43
N GLU A 55 13.04 -20.85 -22.63
CA GLU A 55 11.74 -20.26 -22.95
C GLU A 55 10.63 -20.68 -21.98
N GLU A 56 10.63 -21.94 -21.54
CA GLU A 56 9.69 -22.44 -20.53
C GLU A 56 9.88 -21.76 -19.17
N GLN A 57 11.13 -21.57 -18.74
CA GLN A 57 11.44 -20.89 -17.49
C GLN A 57 11.10 -19.39 -17.53
N GLN A 58 11.31 -18.73 -18.67
CA GLN A 58 10.89 -17.34 -18.89
C GLN A 58 9.37 -17.19 -18.81
N GLN A 59 8.61 -18.12 -19.38
CA GLN A 59 7.14 -18.14 -19.28
C GLN A 59 6.68 -18.30 -17.82
N LYS A 60 7.33 -19.17 -17.05
CA LYS A 60 7.06 -19.33 -15.61
C LYS A 60 7.36 -18.05 -14.81
N LEU A 61 8.50 -17.40 -15.05
CA LEU A 61 8.85 -16.15 -14.42
C LEU A 61 7.82 -15.06 -14.74
N LYS A 62 7.43 -14.95 -16.00
CA LYS A 62 6.41 -13.98 -16.44
C LYS A 62 5.05 -14.22 -15.76
N ALA A 63 4.61 -15.47 -15.63
CA ALA A 63 3.38 -15.80 -14.93
C ALA A 63 3.43 -15.42 -13.44
N MET A 64 4.60 -15.60 -12.80
CA MET A 64 4.84 -15.18 -11.43
C MET A 64 4.77 -13.67 -11.28
N GLU A 65 5.38 -12.91 -12.21
CA GLU A 65 5.31 -11.45 -12.23
C GLU A 65 3.90 -10.92 -12.45
N GLU A 66 3.11 -11.53 -13.34
CA GLU A 66 1.69 -11.18 -13.54
C GLU A 66 0.88 -11.36 -12.25
N ASN A 67 1.13 -12.42 -11.48
CA ASN A 67 0.51 -12.63 -10.18
C ASN A 67 0.93 -11.54 -9.17
N TYR A 68 2.20 -11.16 -9.12
CA TYR A 68 2.68 -10.08 -8.25
C TYR A 68 2.07 -8.74 -8.63
N GLN A 69 1.98 -8.43 -9.92
CA GLN A 69 1.32 -7.20 -10.39
C GLN A 69 -0.13 -7.12 -9.91
N HIS A 70 -0.91 -8.20 -10.06
CA HIS A 70 -2.28 -8.25 -9.55
C HIS A 70 -2.35 -8.12 -8.03
N ASN A 71 -1.40 -8.72 -7.31
CA ASN A 71 -1.32 -8.59 -5.85
C ASN A 71 -0.98 -7.17 -5.42
N MET A 72 -0.11 -6.47 -6.16
CA MET A 72 0.21 -5.06 -5.92
C MET A 72 -1.01 -4.15 -6.12
N GLU A 73 -1.77 -4.34 -7.22
CA GLU A 73 -3.01 -3.60 -7.46
C GLU A 73 -4.04 -3.86 -6.35
N TYR A 74 -4.17 -5.11 -5.94
CA TYR A 74 -5.06 -5.48 -4.84
C TYR A 74 -4.62 -4.85 -3.52
N ALA A 75 -3.33 -4.85 -3.22
CA ALA A 75 -2.74 -4.26 -2.03
C ALA A 75 -3.00 -2.76 -1.96
N SER A 76 -2.81 -2.05 -3.06
CA SER A 76 -3.10 -0.62 -3.17
C SER A 76 -4.57 -0.32 -2.88
N ARG A 77 -5.50 -1.05 -3.49
CA ARG A 77 -6.95 -0.90 -3.26
C ARG A 77 -7.35 -1.23 -1.83
N TYR A 78 -6.76 -2.28 -1.27
CA TYR A 78 -7.00 -2.68 0.11
C TYR A 78 -6.50 -1.61 1.09
N GLY A 79 -5.28 -1.11 0.89
CA GLY A 79 -4.70 -0.04 1.66
C GLY A 79 -5.58 1.21 1.62
N PHE A 80 -6.00 1.65 0.43
CA PHE A 80 -6.89 2.81 0.28
C PHE A 80 -8.21 2.64 1.06
N LYS A 81 -8.84 1.48 0.95
CA LYS A 81 -10.06 1.18 1.70
C LYS A 81 -9.85 1.23 3.22
N ALA A 82 -8.74 0.66 3.69
CA ALA A 82 -8.39 0.65 5.11
C ALA A 82 -8.10 2.09 5.60
N GLY A 83 -7.38 2.89 4.82
CA GLY A 83 -7.10 4.29 5.10
C GLY A 83 -8.37 5.15 5.14
N LEU A 84 -9.23 5.00 4.14
CA LEU A 84 -10.51 5.71 4.08
C LEU A 84 -11.38 5.38 5.32
N TYR A 85 -11.48 4.10 5.67
CA TYR A 85 -12.18 3.66 6.87
C TYR A 85 -11.56 4.22 8.14
N SER A 86 -10.23 4.22 8.24
CA SER A 86 -9.49 4.76 9.39
C SER A 86 -9.75 6.26 9.57
N GLY A 87 -9.70 7.04 8.50
CA GLY A 87 -9.97 8.48 8.53
C GLY A 87 -11.40 8.79 8.99
N PHE A 88 -12.41 8.09 8.46
CA PHE A 88 -13.79 8.23 8.93
C PHE A 88 -13.98 7.78 10.38
N SER A 89 -13.38 6.66 10.79
CA SER A 89 -13.49 6.15 12.15
C SER A 89 -12.94 7.16 13.16
N GLN A 90 -11.83 7.82 12.86
CA GLN A 90 -11.26 8.86 13.72
C GLN A 90 -12.20 10.05 13.89
N TYR A 91 -12.90 10.45 12.85
CA TYR A 91 -13.89 11.52 12.94
C TYR A 91 -15.09 11.14 13.82
N PHE A 92 -15.62 9.92 13.66
CA PHE A 92 -16.83 9.47 14.40
C PHE A 92 -16.55 9.09 15.85
N ILE A 93 -15.31 8.71 16.21
CA ILE A 93 -14.92 8.41 17.61
C ILE A 93 -14.87 9.69 18.46
N GLY A 94 -14.87 10.85 17.82
CA GLY A 94 -15.03 12.15 18.46
C GLY A 94 -13.78 13.01 18.42
N THR A 95 -13.99 14.32 18.34
CA THR A 95 -12.94 15.34 18.32
C THR A 95 -12.17 15.48 19.64
N GLU A 96 -12.59 14.76 20.69
CA GLU A 96 -11.99 14.75 22.03
C GLU A 96 -11.10 13.53 22.31
N VAL A 97 -10.86 12.68 21.30
CA VAL A 97 -9.98 11.53 21.46
C VAL A 97 -8.56 12.02 21.78
N ALA A 98 -8.02 11.59 22.91
CA ALA A 98 -6.64 11.88 23.26
C ALA A 98 -5.68 11.38 22.16
N TYR A 99 -4.55 12.07 21.98
CA TYR A 99 -3.51 11.74 21.01
C TYR A 99 -3.13 10.24 21.04
N ASP A 100 -2.94 9.68 22.23
CA ASP A 100 -2.62 8.26 22.45
C ASP A 100 -3.69 7.31 21.88
N SER A 101 -4.96 7.70 21.96
CA SER A 101 -6.06 6.91 21.41
C SER A 101 -6.11 6.97 19.88
N PHE A 102 -5.76 8.11 19.30
CA PHE A 102 -5.63 8.25 17.85
C PHE A 102 -4.47 7.38 17.34
N GLU A 103 -3.29 7.50 17.94
CA GLU A 103 -2.12 6.72 17.56
C GLU A 103 -2.39 5.22 17.70
N SER A 104 -2.98 4.79 18.82
CA SER A 104 -3.36 3.39 19.04
C SER A 104 -4.34 2.87 17.97
N THR A 105 -5.34 3.66 17.59
CA THR A 105 -6.30 3.28 16.54
C THR A 105 -5.65 3.25 15.17
N LEU A 106 -4.79 4.22 14.85
CA LEU A 106 -4.03 4.26 13.60
C LEU A 106 -3.14 3.03 13.48
N MET A 107 -2.36 2.73 14.52
CA MET A 107 -1.48 1.56 14.56
C MET A 107 -2.26 0.25 14.42
N LYS A 108 -3.41 0.13 15.10
CA LYS A 108 -4.27 -1.04 14.95
C LYS A 108 -4.71 -1.23 13.49
N ASN A 109 -5.19 -0.18 12.85
CA ASN A 109 -5.65 -0.24 11.47
C ASN A 109 -4.51 -0.53 10.47
N LEU A 110 -3.31 0.01 10.72
CA LEU A 110 -2.11 -0.33 9.94
C LEU A 110 -1.71 -1.79 10.13
N MET A 111 -1.78 -2.31 11.36
CA MET A 111 -1.46 -3.70 11.67
C MET A 111 -2.50 -4.69 11.13
N GLU A 112 -3.73 -4.25 10.91
CA GLU A 112 -4.78 -5.06 10.28
C GLU A 112 -4.62 -5.15 8.77
N MET A 113 -3.76 -4.34 8.13
CA MET A 113 -3.46 -4.47 6.70
C MET A 113 -2.90 -5.86 6.31
N PRO A 114 -2.15 -6.58 7.15
CA PRO A 114 -1.81 -7.97 6.91
C PRO A 114 -3.02 -8.92 6.75
N GLY A 115 -4.23 -8.51 7.16
CA GLY A 115 -5.47 -9.21 6.81
C GLY A 115 -5.70 -9.32 5.29
N MET A 116 -5.06 -8.45 4.51
CA MET A 116 -5.00 -8.54 3.05
C MET A 116 -4.47 -9.89 2.57
N ILE A 117 -3.45 -10.42 3.21
CA ILE A 117 -2.81 -11.71 2.88
C ILE A 117 -3.81 -12.87 3.04
N ARG A 118 -4.82 -12.72 3.89
CA ARG A 118 -5.87 -13.73 4.12
C ARG A 118 -6.99 -13.68 3.08
N HIS A 119 -6.99 -12.69 2.19
CA HIS A 119 -7.98 -12.63 1.13
C HIS A 119 -7.74 -13.74 0.11
N GLN A 120 -8.79 -14.50 -0.23
CA GLN A 120 -8.69 -15.73 -1.01
C GLN A 120 -7.94 -15.56 -2.34
N SER A 121 -8.20 -14.49 -3.09
CA SER A 121 -7.55 -14.28 -4.38
C SER A 121 -6.07 -13.90 -4.24
N PHE A 122 -5.70 -13.16 -3.20
CA PHE A 122 -4.31 -12.83 -2.89
C PHE A 122 -3.55 -14.08 -2.44
N TYR A 123 -4.17 -14.87 -1.56
CA TYR A 123 -3.63 -16.14 -1.07
C TYR A 123 -3.39 -17.13 -2.22
N ASN A 124 -4.37 -17.35 -3.08
CA ASN A 124 -4.23 -18.28 -4.20
C ASN A 124 -3.08 -17.90 -5.13
N ARG A 125 -2.92 -16.62 -5.48
CA ARG A 125 -1.79 -16.18 -6.32
C ARG A 125 -0.44 -16.37 -5.65
N ASN A 126 -0.35 -16.19 -4.34
CA ASN A 126 0.88 -16.47 -3.60
C ASN A 126 1.20 -17.98 -3.59
N GLU A 127 0.21 -18.85 -3.46
CA GLU A 127 0.39 -20.31 -3.57
C GLU A 127 0.82 -20.71 -4.99
N ASP A 128 0.23 -20.10 -6.02
CA ASP A 128 0.64 -20.30 -7.41
C ASP A 128 2.09 -19.86 -7.61
N ASN A 129 2.48 -18.69 -7.09
CA ASN A 129 3.85 -18.21 -7.17
C ASN A 129 4.85 -19.12 -6.42
N LEU A 130 4.47 -19.62 -5.24
CA LEU A 130 5.30 -20.57 -4.50
C LEU A 130 5.50 -21.87 -5.30
N THR A 131 4.46 -22.34 -5.99
CA THR A 131 4.54 -23.52 -6.86
C THR A 131 5.48 -23.27 -8.03
N ILE A 132 5.37 -22.11 -8.69
CA ILE A 132 6.26 -21.71 -9.80
C ILE A 132 7.71 -21.56 -9.31
N ALA A 133 7.92 -20.88 -8.17
CA ALA A 133 9.25 -20.68 -7.59
C ALA A 133 9.93 -22.02 -7.25
N ASN A 134 9.21 -22.98 -6.67
CA ASN A 134 9.74 -24.31 -6.41
C ASN A 134 10.11 -25.05 -7.70
N ALA A 135 9.29 -24.98 -8.74
CA ALA A 135 9.60 -25.59 -10.04
C ALA A 135 10.84 -24.95 -10.72
N LEU A 136 11.02 -23.64 -10.57
CA LEU A 136 12.22 -22.94 -11.03
C LEU A 136 13.46 -23.34 -10.22
N LYS A 137 13.33 -23.46 -8.90
CA LYS A 137 14.39 -23.90 -8.01
C LYS A 137 14.91 -25.29 -8.36
N GLU A 138 14.01 -26.22 -8.67
CA GLU A 138 14.38 -27.61 -9.05
C GLU A 138 15.08 -27.67 -10.41
N SER A 139 14.86 -26.69 -11.30
CA SER A 139 15.36 -26.66 -12.68
C SER A 139 16.57 -25.75 -12.91
N LEU A 140 16.97 -24.96 -11.90
CA LEU A 140 18.03 -23.97 -12.02
C LEU A 140 19.21 -24.28 -11.05
N GLU A 141 20.40 -23.85 -11.45
CA GLU A 141 21.53 -23.80 -10.52
C GLU A 141 21.25 -22.80 -9.39
N GLU A 142 21.72 -23.09 -8.18
CA GLU A 142 21.50 -22.29 -6.98
C GLU A 142 21.84 -20.80 -7.19
N ARG A 143 22.97 -20.51 -7.82
CA ARG A 143 23.40 -19.14 -8.13
C ARG A 143 22.45 -18.38 -9.06
N ILE A 144 21.78 -19.07 -9.97
CA ILE A 144 20.80 -18.48 -10.89
C ILE A 144 19.49 -18.27 -10.14
N TYR A 145 19.11 -19.21 -9.29
CA TYR A 145 17.91 -19.10 -8.47
C TYR A 145 17.96 -17.93 -7.47
N GLU A 146 19.15 -17.53 -6.98
CA GLU A 146 19.31 -16.34 -6.14
C GLU A 146 18.78 -15.06 -6.80
N HIS A 147 18.85 -14.94 -8.13
CA HIS A 147 18.26 -13.81 -8.84
C HIS A 147 16.73 -13.85 -8.84
N ILE A 148 16.13 -15.04 -8.88
CA ILE A 148 14.67 -15.21 -8.70
C ILE A 148 14.25 -14.73 -7.31
N VAL A 149 14.98 -15.13 -6.26
CA VAL A 149 14.71 -14.68 -4.89
C VAL A 149 14.82 -13.16 -4.76
N SER A 150 15.80 -12.54 -5.41
CA SER A 150 15.92 -11.07 -5.43
C SER A 150 14.72 -10.39 -6.07
N ILE A 151 14.21 -10.96 -7.18
CA ILE A 151 12.99 -10.48 -7.85
C ILE A 151 11.76 -10.63 -6.93
N GLU A 152 11.62 -11.77 -6.25
CA GLU A 152 10.53 -12.01 -5.29
C GLU A 152 10.57 -11.00 -4.13
N CYS A 153 11.76 -10.73 -3.57
CA CYS A 153 11.93 -9.72 -2.53
C CYS A 153 11.54 -8.32 -3.00
N ALA A 154 11.96 -7.92 -4.20
CA ALA A 154 11.60 -6.63 -4.78
C ALA A 154 10.07 -6.50 -4.98
N TRP A 155 9.41 -7.54 -5.47
CA TRP A 155 7.95 -7.57 -5.57
C TRP A 155 7.26 -7.51 -4.22
N GLY A 156 7.77 -8.22 -3.21
CA GLY A 156 7.25 -8.16 -1.84
C GLY A 156 7.27 -6.73 -1.27
N GLN A 157 8.37 -6.02 -1.48
CA GLN A 157 8.52 -4.61 -1.09
C GLN A 157 7.55 -3.71 -1.85
N ARG A 158 7.44 -3.85 -3.17
CA ARG A 158 6.48 -3.09 -4.00
C ARG A 158 5.03 -3.29 -3.55
N ILE A 159 4.63 -4.52 -3.22
CA ILE A 159 3.28 -4.83 -2.73
C ILE A 159 3.04 -4.15 -1.38
N HIS A 160 4.01 -4.23 -0.46
CA HIS A 160 3.91 -3.56 0.83
C HIS A 160 3.81 -2.04 0.68
N SER A 161 4.68 -1.45 -0.12
CA SER A 161 4.69 -0.02 -0.40
C SER A 161 3.39 0.44 -1.06
N ALA A 162 2.85 -0.32 -2.01
CA ALA A 162 1.55 -0.04 -2.64
C ALA A 162 0.39 -0.05 -1.62
N ALA A 163 0.42 -0.97 -0.65
CA ALA A 163 -0.57 -1.00 0.43
C ALA A 163 -0.47 0.24 1.34
N CYS A 164 0.76 0.62 1.74
CA CYS A 164 1.01 1.80 2.58
C CYS A 164 0.60 3.09 1.86
N HIS A 165 0.97 3.23 0.60
CA HIS A 165 0.58 4.37 -0.21
C HIS A 165 -0.93 4.47 -0.38
N GLY A 166 -1.57 3.35 -0.72
CA GLY A 166 -3.03 3.28 -0.78
C GLY A 166 -3.68 3.73 0.53
N PHE A 167 -3.15 3.26 1.67
CA PHE A 167 -3.65 3.67 2.99
C PHE A 167 -3.53 5.18 3.22
N TYR A 168 -2.38 5.76 2.90
CA TYR A 168 -2.15 7.20 3.01
C TYR A 168 -3.15 8.00 2.17
N CYS A 169 -3.31 7.64 0.89
CA CYS A 169 -4.26 8.29 -0.01
C CYS A 169 -5.71 8.17 0.48
N GLY A 170 -6.11 6.99 0.92
CA GLY A 170 -7.44 6.76 1.46
C GLY A 170 -7.73 7.56 2.73
N TYR A 171 -6.77 7.63 3.64
CA TYR A 171 -6.89 8.42 4.85
C TYR A 171 -7.04 9.92 4.53
N ARG A 172 -6.21 10.45 3.64
CA ARG A 172 -6.32 11.85 3.17
C ARG A 172 -7.65 12.13 2.48
N ALA A 173 -8.12 11.19 1.66
CA ALA A 173 -9.43 11.31 1.02
C ALA A 173 -10.56 11.42 2.05
N ALA A 174 -10.52 10.63 3.11
CA ALA A 174 -11.49 10.74 4.21
C ALA A 174 -11.44 12.11 4.89
N LEU A 175 -10.24 12.60 5.21
CA LEU A 175 -10.09 13.92 5.84
C LEU A 175 -10.65 15.04 4.96
N ASN A 176 -10.37 15.03 3.66
CA ASN A 176 -10.88 16.03 2.73
C ASN A 176 -12.40 15.97 2.63
N LEU A 177 -12.99 14.76 2.52
CA LEU A 177 -14.45 14.61 2.49
C LEU A 177 -15.13 15.09 3.77
N ILE A 178 -14.48 14.91 4.92
CA ILE A 178 -14.98 15.41 6.21
C ILE A 178 -14.89 16.94 6.27
N ASP A 179 -13.77 17.51 5.83
CA ASP A 179 -13.55 18.96 5.81
C ASP A 179 -14.57 19.70 4.92
N ASP A 180 -14.95 19.10 3.78
CA ASP A 180 -16.00 19.61 2.90
C ASP A 180 -17.39 19.67 3.59
N ILE A 181 -17.66 18.76 4.52
CA ILE A 181 -18.92 18.69 5.26
C ILE A 181 -18.89 19.57 6.51
N LYS A 182 -17.79 19.55 7.22
CA LYS A 182 -17.54 20.27 8.46
C LYS A 182 -16.07 20.65 8.54
N PRO A 183 -15.75 21.96 8.42
CA PRO A 183 -14.36 22.41 8.50
C PRO A 183 -13.66 21.86 9.74
N LEU A 184 -12.55 21.20 9.52
CA LEU A 184 -11.72 20.61 10.55
C LEU A 184 -10.76 21.66 11.12
N ASP A 185 -10.36 21.48 12.38
CA ASP A 185 -9.24 22.24 12.93
C ASP A 185 -7.96 21.90 12.16
N SER A 186 -7.46 22.89 11.40
CA SER A 186 -6.29 22.74 10.54
C SER A 186 -5.05 22.25 11.28
N SER A 187 -4.87 22.67 12.54
CA SER A 187 -3.72 22.22 13.35
C SER A 187 -3.81 20.72 13.66
N ARG A 188 -4.99 20.20 14.00
CA ARG A 188 -5.20 18.77 14.23
C ARG A 188 -5.06 17.97 12.95
N MET A 189 -5.60 18.46 11.84
CA MET A 189 -5.48 17.79 10.53
C MET A 189 -4.02 17.64 10.12
N ILE A 190 -3.21 18.70 10.28
CA ILE A 190 -1.76 18.67 10.03
C ILE A 190 -1.07 17.64 10.93
N GLN A 191 -1.37 17.66 12.23
CA GLN A 191 -0.79 16.74 13.21
C GLN A 191 -1.11 15.29 12.88
N HIS A 192 -2.36 14.98 12.54
CA HIS A 192 -2.77 13.62 12.16
C HIS A 192 -2.09 13.15 10.87
N THR A 193 -1.96 14.03 9.88
CA THR A 193 -1.26 13.70 8.62
C THR A 193 0.21 13.42 8.86
N LEU A 194 0.89 14.26 9.65
CA LEU A 194 2.31 14.07 9.95
C LEU A 194 2.57 12.80 10.78
N LEU A 195 1.66 12.46 11.69
CA LEU A 195 1.75 11.22 12.45
C LEU A 195 1.59 10.00 11.53
N LEU A 196 0.65 10.06 10.59
CA LEU A 196 0.48 9.02 9.59
C LEU A 196 1.75 8.86 8.72
N GLU A 197 2.30 9.97 8.22
CA GLU A 197 3.53 10.00 7.43
C GLU A 197 4.72 9.40 8.21
N TYR A 198 4.80 9.65 9.51
CA TYR A 198 5.82 9.05 10.37
C TYR A 198 5.65 7.52 10.49
N HIS A 199 4.44 7.04 10.77
CA HIS A 199 4.19 5.60 10.92
C HIS A 199 4.31 4.82 9.61
N LEU A 200 4.10 5.47 8.47
CA LEU A 200 4.32 4.88 7.14
C LEU A 200 5.78 4.95 6.67
N GLY A 201 6.66 5.57 7.46
CA GLY A 201 8.07 5.69 7.13
C GLY A 201 8.44 6.86 6.19
N TYR A 202 7.47 7.72 5.81
CA TYR A 202 7.73 8.90 4.98
C TYR A 202 8.45 10.02 5.74
N ILE A 203 8.46 9.97 7.05
CA ILE A 203 9.24 10.82 7.95
C ILE A 203 10.16 9.94 8.76
N GLY A 204 11.48 10.14 8.62
CA GLY A 204 12.49 9.24 9.18
C GLY A 204 12.65 9.29 10.70
N SER A 205 12.14 10.33 11.38
CA SER A 205 12.22 10.43 12.83
C SER A 205 11.07 11.21 13.44
N TYR A 206 10.75 10.90 14.70
CA TYR A 206 9.76 11.63 15.49
C TYR A 206 10.14 13.11 15.67
N GLU A 207 11.42 13.42 15.86
CA GLU A 207 11.93 14.80 15.98
C GLU A 207 11.72 15.59 14.69
N GLU A 208 11.89 14.97 13.54
CA GLU A 208 11.59 15.63 12.25
C GLU A 208 10.09 15.88 12.10
N MET A 209 9.24 14.95 12.49
CA MET A 209 7.78 15.12 12.51
C MET A 209 7.38 16.32 13.37
N GLU A 210 7.89 16.39 14.61
CA GLU A 210 7.66 17.51 15.54
C GLU A 210 8.13 18.85 14.94
N ARG A 211 9.29 18.89 14.29
CA ARG A 211 9.81 20.07 13.62
C ARG A 211 8.91 20.53 12.47
N ARG A 212 8.40 19.59 11.66
CA ARG A 212 7.45 19.89 10.57
C ARG A 212 6.12 20.41 11.10
N ASN A 213 5.63 19.84 12.20
CA ASN A 213 4.40 20.29 12.85
C ASN A 213 4.52 21.74 13.33
N LYS A 214 5.59 22.10 14.06
CA LYS A 214 5.85 23.47 14.50
C LYS A 214 5.95 24.47 13.35
N LYS A 215 6.55 24.08 12.22
CA LYS A 215 6.70 24.94 11.04
C LYS A 215 5.39 25.18 10.29
N LYS A 216 4.47 24.23 10.28
CA LYS A 216 3.17 24.34 9.58
C LYS A 216 2.10 25.03 10.45
N SER A 217 2.31 25.06 11.78
CA SER A 217 1.41 25.71 12.74
C SER A 217 1.76 27.17 13.04
N ALA A 218 2.85 27.69 12.47
CA ALA A 218 3.30 29.08 12.57
C ALA A 218 2.90 29.88 11.33
#